data_d10b38b23036d39a868cdacef4aa8f91
#
_entry.id   d10b38b23036d39a868cdacef4aa8f91
#
_cell.length_a   1.000
_cell.length_b   1.000
_cell.length_c   1.000
_cell.angle_alpha   90.00
_cell.angle_beta   90.00
_cell.angle_gamma   90.00
#
_symmetry.space_group_name_H-M   'P 1'
#
loop_
_entity.id
_entity.type
_entity.pdbx_description
1 polymer ?
#
loop_
_entity_poly.entity_id
_entity_poly.type
_entity_poly.pdbx_seq_one_letter_code
_entity_poly.pdbx_strand_id
1 'polypeptide(L)'
;MIPSRGPSVSRDAAERVTVFQPEFIEDLKFWVQTNRKVALRVLAIVQAIVRDPFVGIGKPEPLKYLPVGTWSRRLTEEHRVVYLVSAGRIDFLQARYHY
;
A
#
# COMPACT_ATOMS: atom_id res chain seq x y z
N MET A 1 -23.82 13.81 -4.39
CA MET A 1 -23.28 13.83 -4.15
C MET A 1 -22.77 13.34 -3.35
N ILE A 2 -22.29 13.01 -3.07
CA ILE A 2 -21.79 12.55 -2.36
C ILE A 2 -21.35 13.02 -1.50
N PRO A 3 -21.35 13.11 -0.88
CA PRO A 3 -21.00 13.49 -0.04
C PRO A 3 -20.39 13.24 0.67
N SER A 4 -20.17 13.12 1.04
CA SER A 4 -19.66 13.02 1.77
C SER A 4 -19.00 12.57 2.40
N ARG A 5 -18.47 12.25 2.33
CA ARG A 5 -17.69 11.79 2.95
C ARG A 5 -16.85 12.57 3.29
N GLY A 6 -16.81 13.09 3.20
CA GLY A 6 -16.09 13.70 3.51
C GLY A 6 -15.72 14.24 4.40
N PRO A 7 -15.46 14.73 4.77
CA PRO A 7 -14.76 15.32 5.51
C PRO A 7 -14.66 14.95 6.68
N SER A 8 -14.78 14.58 6.83
CA SER A 8 -14.67 14.36 7.75
C SER A 8 -14.05 14.04 8.44
N VAL A 9 -13.76 13.94 8.66
CA VAL A 9 -13.32 13.57 9.41
C VAL A 9 -12.33 13.71 9.91
N SER A 10 -11.74 13.91 10.12
CA SER A 10 -10.85 14.06 10.53
C SER A 10 -10.32 13.83 11.25
N ARG A 11 -10.13 13.63 11.51
CA ARG A 11 -9.78 13.29 12.25
C ARG A 11 -8.68 13.22 12.53
N ASP A 12 -8.32 13.02 12.35
CA ASP A 12 -7.31 12.86 13.15
C ASP A 12 -6.06 12.75 12.47
N ALA A 13 -5.00 12.79 13.16
CA ALA A 13 -3.70 12.76 12.63
C ALA A 13 -3.44 11.49 11.88
N ALA A 14 -4.30 10.53 12.07
CA ALA A 14 -4.13 9.28 11.41
C ALA A 14 -4.45 9.33 9.94
N GLU A 15 -5.15 10.36 9.53
CA GLU A 15 -5.52 10.44 8.14
C GLU A 15 -4.31 10.80 7.29
N ARG A 16 -4.09 10.05 6.24
CA ARG A 16 -2.94 10.26 5.38
C ARG A 16 -3.34 10.33 3.92
N VAL A 17 -2.61 11.13 3.17
CA VAL A 17 -2.73 11.16 1.72
C VAL A 17 -2.08 9.90 1.17
N THR A 18 -2.71 9.27 0.20
CA THR A 18 -2.12 8.10 -0.45
C THR A 18 -1.64 8.49 -1.84
N VAL A 19 -0.44 8.06 -2.17
CA VAL A 19 0.19 8.36 -3.45
C VAL A 19 0.60 7.04 -4.07
N PHE A 20 0.23 6.84 -5.34
CA PHE A 20 0.59 5.61 -6.05
C PHE A 20 1.64 5.98 -7.08
N GLN A 21 2.85 5.51 -6.86
CA GLN A 21 3.93 5.80 -7.78
C GLN A 21 3.71 5.07 -9.10
N PRO A 22 4.24 5.58 -10.20
CA PRO A 22 4.02 4.95 -11.50
C PRO A 22 4.38 3.48 -11.54
N GLU A 23 5.45 3.11 -10.86
CA GLU A 23 5.87 1.72 -10.85
C GLU A 23 4.85 0.82 -10.17
N PHE A 24 4.22 1.31 -9.11
CA PHE A 24 3.17 0.55 -8.44
C PHE A 24 2.01 0.31 -9.40
N ILE A 25 1.61 1.34 -10.13
CA ILE A 25 0.51 1.22 -11.08
C ILE A 25 0.85 0.21 -12.17
N GLU A 26 2.09 0.25 -12.67
CA GLU A 26 2.49 -0.72 -13.68
C GLU A 26 2.44 -2.15 -13.13
N ASP A 27 2.85 -2.33 -11.88
CA ASP A 27 2.79 -3.64 -11.26
C ASP A 27 1.36 -4.12 -11.11
N LEU A 28 0.47 -3.24 -10.70
CA LEU A 28 -0.94 -3.61 -10.58
C LEU A 28 -1.52 -4.00 -11.93
N LYS A 29 -1.18 -3.25 -12.98
CA LYS A 29 -1.62 -3.59 -14.32
C LYS A 29 -1.13 -4.98 -14.73
N PHE A 30 0.12 -5.28 -14.42
CA PHE A 30 0.68 -6.59 -14.71
C PHE A 30 -0.19 -7.69 -14.07
N TRP A 31 -0.56 -7.51 -12.80
CA TRP A 31 -1.38 -8.52 -12.12
C TRP A 31 -2.79 -8.60 -12.69
N VAL A 32 -3.37 -7.46 -13.05
CA VAL A 32 -4.70 -7.47 -13.66
C VAL A 32 -4.68 -8.30 -14.94
N GLN A 33 -3.59 -8.22 -15.69
CA GLN A 33 -3.48 -8.91 -16.98
C GLN A 33 -3.07 -10.36 -16.85
N THR A 34 -2.39 -10.73 -15.77
CA THR A 34 -1.80 -12.06 -15.69
C THR A 34 -2.36 -12.92 -14.55
N ASN A 35 -2.85 -12.31 -13.48
CA ASN A 35 -3.34 -13.07 -12.34
C ASN A 35 -4.31 -12.23 -11.53
N ARG A 36 -5.57 -12.37 -11.87
CA ARG A 36 -6.61 -11.55 -11.27
C ARG A 36 -6.68 -11.68 -9.76
N LYS A 37 -6.46 -12.88 -9.24
CA LYS A 37 -6.49 -13.07 -7.78
C LYS A 37 -5.43 -12.26 -7.08
N VAL A 38 -4.24 -12.21 -7.67
CA VAL A 38 -3.16 -11.42 -7.08
C VAL A 38 -3.49 -9.93 -7.16
N ALA A 39 -4.06 -9.50 -8.28
CA ALA A 39 -4.47 -8.10 -8.40
C ALA A 39 -5.45 -7.72 -7.30
N LEU A 40 -6.42 -8.58 -7.02
CA LEU A 40 -7.39 -8.31 -5.96
C LEU A 40 -6.72 -8.29 -4.59
N ARG A 41 -5.71 -9.15 -4.40
CA ARG A 41 -4.99 -9.14 -3.15
C ARG A 41 -4.16 -7.85 -2.99
N VAL A 42 -3.59 -7.33 -4.07
CA VAL A 42 -2.91 -6.04 -4.02
C VAL A 42 -3.86 -4.98 -3.48
N LEU A 43 -5.07 -4.93 -4.02
CA LEU A 43 -6.04 -3.93 -3.58
C LEU A 43 -6.45 -4.13 -2.13
N ALA A 44 -6.60 -5.38 -1.70
CA ALA A 44 -6.93 -5.67 -0.30
C ALA A 44 -5.80 -5.22 0.62
N ILE A 45 -4.55 -5.43 0.20
CA ILE A 45 -3.41 -5.01 0.99
C ILE A 45 -3.34 -3.49 1.05
N VAL A 46 -3.59 -2.81 -0.08
CA VAL A 46 -3.64 -1.35 -0.08
C VAL A 46 -4.66 -0.84 0.93
N GLN A 47 -5.84 -1.41 0.93
CA GLN A 47 -6.88 -1.00 1.87
C GLN A 47 -6.46 -1.23 3.31
N ALA A 48 -5.79 -2.36 3.57
CA ALA A 48 -5.32 -2.66 4.91
C ALA A 48 -4.24 -1.67 5.36
N ILE A 49 -3.34 -1.30 4.44
CA ILE A 49 -2.28 -0.34 4.74
C ILE A 49 -2.85 1.04 5.05
N VAL A 50 -3.85 1.45 4.28
CA VAL A 50 -4.48 2.74 4.53
C VAL A 50 -5.12 2.77 5.90
N ARG A 51 -5.70 1.64 6.32
CA ARG A 51 -6.34 1.56 7.62
C ARG A 51 -5.32 1.59 8.74
N ASP A 52 -4.22 0.85 8.60
CA ASP A 52 -3.16 0.80 9.59
C ASP A 52 -1.87 0.37 8.88
N PRO A 53 -0.95 1.29 8.66
CA PRO A 53 0.25 0.96 7.89
C PRO A 53 1.22 0.04 8.60
N PHE A 54 1.03 -0.22 9.89
CA PHE A 54 2.03 -0.98 10.65
C PHE A 54 1.52 -2.34 11.12
N VAL A 55 0.23 -2.59 11.06
CA VAL A 55 -0.38 -3.82 11.57
C VAL A 55 -1.41 -4.30 10.57
N GLY A 56 -1.47 -5.61 10.34
CA GLY A 56 -2.50 -6.17 9.48
C GLY A 56 -2.00 -7.30 8.63
N ILE A 57 -2.76 -7.62 7.59
CA ILE A 57 -2.47 -8.79 6.75
C ILE A 57 -1.16 -8.60 6.00
N GLY A 58 -0.54 -9.71 5.62
CA GLY A 58 0.66 -9.70 4.79
C GLY A 58 1.93 -9.51 5.57
N LYS A 59 1.90 -9.65 6.87
CA LYS A 59 3.10 -9.56 7.72
C LYS A 59 3.87 -8.27 7.46
N PRO A 60 3.34 -7.13 7.88
CA PRO A 60 4.06 -5.86 7.69
C PRO A 60 5.41 -5.91 8.38
N GLU A 61 6.45 -5.49 7.69
CA GLU A 61 7.75 -5.40 8.32
C GLU A 61 8.53 -4.23 7.74
N PRO A 62 9.30 -3.54 8.62
CA PRO A 62 10.12 -2.42 8.18
C PRO A 62 11.33 -2.92 7.43
N LEU A 63 11.80 -2.14 6.48
CA LEU A 63 12.92 -2.50 5.64
C LEU A 63 14.15 -1.70 6.04
N LYS A 64 15.19 -2.39 6.47
CA LYS A 64 16.31 -1.75 7.15
C LYS A 64 17.21 -0.95 6.26
N TYR A 65 17.39 -1.37 5.01
CA TYR A 65 18.38 -0.75 4.15
C TYR A 65 17.79 0.22 3.15
N LEU A 66 16.55 0.62 3.37
CA LEU A 66 15.85 1.60 2.55
C LEU A 66 15.52 2.78 3.43
N PRO A 67 15.04 3.87 2.85
CA PRO A 67 14.73 5.06 3.65
C PRO A 67 13.84 4.72 4.83
N VAL A 68 14.07 5.42 5.93
CA VAL A 68 13.29 5.23 7.13
C VAL A 68 11.81 5.39 6.82
N GLY A 69 11.00 4.47 7.31
CA GLY A 69 9.57 4.49 7.03
C GLY A 69 9.17 3.59 5.89
N THR A 70 10.13 2.92 5.25
CA THR A 70 9.81 1.97 4.19
C THR A 70 9.44 0.63 4.80
N TRP A 71 8.31 0.09 4.35
CA TRP A 71 7.75 -1.15 4.85
C TRP A 71 7.36 -2.05 3.70
N SER A 72 7.18 -3.33 3.98
CA SER A 72 6.64 -4.24 2.99
C SER A 72 5.59 -5.13 3.59
N ARG A 73 4.71 -5.63 2.75
CA ARG A 73 3.76 -6.67 3.10
C ARG A 73 3.81 -7.76 2.05
N ARG A 74 3.68 -8.98 2.50
CA ARG A 74 3.75 -10.13 1.62
C ARG A 74 2.53 -10.19 0.72
N LEU A 75 2.76 -10.27 -0.57
CA LEU A 75 1.70 -10.40 -1.56
C LEU A 75 1.55 -11.87 -1.97
N THR A 76 2.64 -12.48 -2.36
CA THR A 76 2.74 -13.92 -2.63
C THR A 76 4.06 -14.37 -2.02
N GLU A 77 4.43 -15.61 -2.26
CA GLU A 77 5.72 -16.09 -1.75
C GLU A 77 6.89 -15.28 -2.27
N GLU A 78 6.79 -14.83 -3.52
CA GLU A 78 7.90 -14.13 -4.16
C GLU A 78 7.73 -12.64 -4.23
N HIS A 79 6.53 -12.15 -4.03
CA HIS A 79 6.22 -10.75 -4.31
C HIS A 79 5.77 -10.02 -3.07
N ARG A 80 6.08 -8.74 -3.01
CA ARG A 80 5.71 -7.89 -1.89
C ARG A 80 5.16 -6.57 -2.37
N VAL A 81 4.30 -6.01 -1.53
CA VAL A 81 3.88 -4.62 -1.68
C VAL A 81 4.83 -3.79 -0.83
N VAL A 82 5.51 -2.84 -1.44
CA VAL A 82 6.47 -1.98 -0.74
C VAL A 82 5.88 -0.57 -0.69
N TYR A 83 5.94 0.03 0.49
CA TYR A 83 5.34 1.35 0.68
C TYR A 83 6.17 2.15 1.67
N LEU A 84 6.06 3.47 1.58
CA LEU A 84 6.80 4.40 2.40
C LEU A 84 5.82 5.22 3.20
N VAL A 85 5.94 5.18 4.52
CA VAL A 85 5.08 5.92 5.42
C VAL A 85 5.84 7.13 5.93
N SER A 86 5.26 8.30 5.75
CA SER A 86 5.82 9.52 6.30
C SER A 86 4.69 10.34 6.89
N ALA A 87 5.03 11.52 7.43
CA ALA A 87 4.03 12.33 8.08
C ALA A 87 2.93 12.69 7.10
N GLY A 88 1.70 12.25 7.41
CA GLY A 88 0.55 12.59 6.61
C GLY A 88 0.50 11.96 5.24
N ARG A 89 1.31 10.93 4.96
CA ARG A 89 1.43 10.44 3.60
C ARG A 89 1.87 8.98 3.55
N ILE A 90 1.30 8.22 2.63
CA ILE A 90 1.76 6.88 2.31
C ILE A 90 2.01 6.83 0.81
N ASP A 91 3.23 6.47 0.41
CA ASP A 91 3.56 6.26 -0.99
C ASP A 91 3.60 4.76 -1.25
N PHE A 92 2.81 4.30 -2.20
CA PHE A 92 2.86 2.92 -2.66
C PHE A 92 3.87 2.83 -3.77
N LEU A 93 4.94 2.07 -3.56
CA LEU A 93 6.11 2.11 -4.42
C LEU A 93 6.13 1.01 -5.46
N GLN A 94 5.82 -0.21 -5.07
CA GLN A 94 5.80 -1.33 -6.00
C GLN A 94 4.99 -2.47 -5.42
N ALA A 95 4.56 -3.39 -6.29
CA ALA A 95 3.75 -4.53 -5.90
C ALA A 95 4.17 -5.78 -6.64
N ARG A 96 5.47 -5.89 -6.96
CA ARG A 96 5.96 -7.01 -7.73
C ARG A 96 7.40 -7.23 -7.33
N TYR A 97 7.80 -8.50 -7.18
CA TYR A 97 9.12 -8.85 -6.69
C TYR A 97 9.35 -8.32 -5.28
N HIS A 98 10.53 -8.52 -4.79
CA HIS A 98 10.97 -7.94 -3.54
C HIS A 98 12.36 -7.41 -3.83
N TYR A 99 12.88 -6.73 -2.89
CA TYR A 99 14.17 -6.11 -3.09
C TYR A 99 15.21 -6.79 -2.28
#